data_677450b4dc90dbea416a0159373a64c0
#
_entry.id   677450b4dc90dbea416a0159373a64c0
#
_cell.length_a   1.000
_cell.length_b   1.000
_cell.length_c   1.000
_cell.angle_alpha   90.00
_cell.angle_beta   90.00
_cell.angle_gamma   90.00
#
_symmetry.space_group_name_H-M   'P 1'
#
loop_
_entity.id
_entity.type
_entity.pdbx_description
1 polymer ?
#
loop_
_entity_poly.entity_id
_entity_poly.type
_entity_poly.pdbx_seq_one_letter_code
_entity_poly.pdbx_strand_id
1 'polypeptide(L)'
;MMYIRSPVSTVCVGQAASMGSLLLAGGEKGKRFALPNSSVMVHQPSGGYFGQASDIAIHAQEILRVRRRLNEIFKRHLSKGEGGKVWSLEEIEGLMERDKFLSAEEALDMGIVDEILERRVDGEGEKKVQDKLGEGSET
;
A
#
# COMPACT_ATOMS: atom_id res chain seq x y z
N MET A 1 7.72 -7.03 6.47
CA MET A 1 6.97 -6.20 7.40
C MET A 1 6.00 -7.05 8.22
N MET A 2 5.26 -7.99 7.65
CA MET A 2 4.26 -8.82 8.37
C MET A 2 4.85 -9.83 9.38
N TYR A 3 6.14 -10.14 9.33
CA TYR A 3 6.78 -11.12 10.21
C TYR A 3 7.24 -10.53 11.54
N ILE A 4 7.60 -9.26 11.57
CA ILE A 4 8.11 -8.58 12.77
C ILE A 4 6.97 -8.16 13.68
N ARG A 5 7.22 -8.12 15.00
CA ARG A 5 6.23 -7.71 16.00
C ARG A 5 6.04 -6.19 16.08
N SER A 6 7.07 -5.44 15.70
CA SER A 6 7.00 -3.97 15.73
C SER A 6 6.07 -3.43 14.65
N PRO A 7 5.16 -2.54 14.96
CA PRO A 7 4.33 -1.87 13.96
C PRO A 7 5.21 -1.01 13.04
N VAL A 8 4.97 -1.10 11.73
CA VAL A 8 5.74 -0.36 10.73
C VAL A 8 4.89 0.78 10.20
N SER A 9 5.36 2.01 10.39
CA SER A 9 4.78 3.18 9.75
C SER A 9 5.40 3.38 8.36
N THR A 10 4.58 3.75 7.37
CA THR A 10 5.02 4.03 6.00
C THR A 10 4.58 5.41 5.58
N VAL A 11 5.43 6.11 4.84
CA VAL A 11 5.15 7.46 4.34
C VAL A 11 5.56 7.57 2.87
N CYS A 12 4.66 8.02 2.02
CA CYS A 12 4.97 8.41 0.65
C CYS A 12 5.35 9.90 0.63
N VAL A 13 6.63 10.20 0.36
CA VAL A 13 7.16 11.58 0.37
C VAL A 13 7.16 12.20 -1.03
N GLY A 14 7.28 11.40 -2.07
CA GLY A 14 7.26 11.84 -3.48
C GLY A 14 6.47 10.85 -4.31
N GLN A 15 7.10 9.76 -4.73
CA GLN A 15 6.43 8.71 -5.49
C GLN A 15 6.66 7.34 -4.86
N ALA A 16 5.59 6.58 -4.74
CA ALA A 16 5.63 5.15 -4.40
C ALA A 16 5.10 4.35 -5.60
N ALA A 17 6.00 3.77 -6.38
CA ALA A 17 5.64 3.07 -7.61
C ALA A 17 5.90 1.57 -7.52
N SER A 18 5.04 0.75 -8.19
CA SER A 18 5.22 -0.70 -8.32
C SER A 18 5.40 -1.39 -6.95
N MET A 19 6.55 -2.01 -6.71
CA MET A 19 6.86 -2.61 -5.40
C MET A 19 6.92 -1.58 -4.26
N GLY A 20 7.23 -0.30 -4.55
CA GLY A 20 7.15 0.79 -3.59
C GLY A 20 5.72 1.03 -3.10
N SER A 21 4.73 0.94 -3.97
CA SER A 21 3.31 1.05 -3.58
C SER A 21 2.85 -0.13 -2.71
N LEU A 22 3.37 -1.34 -2.97
CA LEU A 22 3.10 -2.51 -2.14
C LEU A 22 3.69 -2.36 -0.74
N LEU A 23 4.93 -1.85 -0.64
CA LEU A 23 5.57 -1.57 0.65
C LEU A 23 4.83 -0.49 1.42
N LEU A 24 4.38 0.57 0.73
CA LEU A 24 3.56 1.63 1.32
C LEU A 24 2.26 1.06 1.91
N ALA A 25 1.51 0.28 1.13
CA ALA A 25 0.27 -0.36 1.56
C ALA A 25 0.49 -1.39 2.68
N GLY A 26 1.67 -2.01 2.73
CA GLY A 26 2.04 -3.04 3.71
C GLY A 26 2.37 -2.52 5.10
N GLY A 27 2.30 -1.21 5.35
CA GLY A 27 2.41 -0.63 6.68
C GLY A 27 1.27 -1.06 7.61
N GLU A 28 1.44 -0.79 8.90
CA GLU A 28 0.40 -1.01 9.90
C GLU A 28 -0.81 -0.13 9.59
N LYS A 29 -2.01 -0.69 9.70
CA LYS A 29 -3.26 0.08 9.52
C LYS A 29 -3.32 1.25 10.50
N GLY A 30 -3.68 2.43 9.99
CA GLY A 30 -3.66 3.69 10.74
C GLY A 30 -2.28 4.35 10.81
N LYS A 31 -1.24 3.75 10.19
CA LYS A 31 0.13 4.28 10.16
C LYS A 31 0.73 4.35 8.76
N ARG A 32 -0.11 4.40 7.74
CA ARG A 32 0.29 4.55 6.33
C ARG A 32 -0.08 5.95 5.87
N PHE A 33 0.92 6.72 5.50
CA PHE A 33 0.78 8.15 5.23
C PHE A 33 1.22 8.52 3.82
N ALA A 34 0.69 9.63 3.31
CA ALA A 34 1.14 10.27 2.08
C ALA A 34 1.26 11.78 2.28
N LEU A 35 2.20 12.43 1.61
CA LEU A 35 2.21 13.89 1.50
C LEU A 35 1.23 14.34 0.42
N PRO A 36 0.66 15.56 0.49
CA PRO A 36 -0.40 16.03 -0.41
C PRO A 36 -0.05 15.97 -1.89
N ASN A 37 1.21 16.23 -2.25
CA ASN A 37 1.69 16.23 -3.64
C ASN A 37 2.41 14.92 -4.03
N SER A 38 2.27 13.87 -3.24
CA SER A 38 2.83 12.57 -3.56
C SER A 38 1.97 11.82 -4.58
N SER A 39 2.57 10.87 -5.28
CA SER A 39 1.88 10.01 -6.22
C SER A 39 2.16 8.54 -5.94
N VAL A 40 1.17 7.71 -6.22
CA VAL A 40 1.29 6.26 -6.08
C VAL A 40 1.02 5.62 -7.43
N MET A 41 1.85 4.69 -7.86
CA MET A 41 1.64 3.95 -9.09
C MET A 41 1.54 2.46 -8.78
N VAL A 42 0.50 1.85 -9.30
CA VAL A 42 0.23 0.42 -9.18
C VAL A 42 0.13 -0.21 -10.56
N HIS A 43 0.64 -1.41 -10.71
CA HIS A 43 0.53 -2.22 -11.91
C HIS A 43 0.83 -3.69 -11.63
N GLN A 44 0.47 -4.55 -12.58
CA GLN A 44 0.86 -5.97 -12.53
C GLN A 44 2.37 -6.13 -12.79
N PRO A 45 3.00 -7.21 -12.29
CA PRO A 45 4.38 -7.52 -12.63
C PRO A 45 4.51 -7.71 -14.14
N SER A 46 5.54 -7.13 -14.72
CA SER A 46 5.94 -7.32 -16.10
C SER A 46 7.24 -8.12 -16.18
N GLY A 47 7.43 -8.85 -17.22
CA GLY A 47 8.66 -9.59 -17.48
C GLY A 47 8.68 -10.15 -18.89
N GLY A 48 9.88 -10.51 -19.35
CA GLY A 48 10.10 -11.16 -20.61
C GLY A 48 11.22 -12.19 -20.48
N TYR A 49 11.18 -13.21 -21.33
CA TYR A 49 12.21 -14.21 -21.40
C TYR A 49 12.39 -14.64 -22.85
N PHE A 50 13.64 -14.79 -23.26
CA PHE A 50 14.01 -15.31 -24.56
C PHE A 50 14.79 -16.62 -24.38
N GLY A 51 14.32 -17.70 -25.00
CA GLY A 51 14.94 -19.01 -24.87
C GLY A 51 14.12 -20.10 -25.57
N GLN A 52 14.33 -21.34 -25.18
CA GLN A 52 13.58 -22.48 -25.68
C GLN A 52 12.10 -22.39 -25.26
N ALA A 53 11.21 -22.99 -26.04
CA ALA A 53 9.77 -22.93 -25.79
C ALA A 53 9.38 -23.43 -24.39
N SER A 54 10.02 -24.50 -23.91
CA SER A 54 9.80 -25.03 -22.56
C SER A 54 10.20 -24.02 -21.48
N ASP A 55 11.32 -23.32 -21.64
CA ASP A 55 11.80 -22.33 -20.68
C ASP A 55 10.91 -21.09 -20.68
N ILE A 56 10.47 -20.64 -21.86
CA ILE A 56 9.49 -19.54 -21.98
C ILE A 56 8.21 -19.88 -21.20
N ALA A 57 7.71 -21.11 -21.32
CA ALA A 57 6.52 -21.55 -20.59
C ALA A 57 6.73 -21.54 -19.06
N ILE A 58 7.89 -21.99 -18.59
CA ILE A 58 8.25 -21.99 -17.16
C ILE A 58 8.28 -20.55 -16.62
N HIS A 59 8.95 -19.63 -17.32
CA HIS A 59 9.02 -18.23 -16.91
C HIS A 59 7.66 -17.53 -16.94
N ALA A 60 6.83 -17.83 -17.95
CA ALA A 60 5.47 -17.29 -18.01
C ALA A 60 4.61 -17.76 -16.82
N GLN A 61 4.68 -19.02 -16.44
CA GLN A 61 3.99 -19.55 -15.27
C GLN A 61 4.47 -18.89 -13.97
N GLU A 62 5.77 -18.66 -13.84
CA GLU A 62 6.31 -17.97 -12.66
C GLU A 62 5.83 -16.52 -12.57
N ILE A 63 5.80 -15.77 -13.68
CA ILE A 63 5.27 -14.40 -13.69
C ILE A 63 3.80 -14.39 -13.27
N LEU A 64 2.98 -15.32 -13.75
CA LEU A 64 1.57 -15.43 -13.35
C LEU A 64 1.42 -15.81 -11.87
N ARG A 65 2.28 -16.65 -11.34
CA ARG A 65 2.32 -17.00 -9.92
C ARG A 65 2.66 -15.79 -9.04
N VAL A 66 3.65 -14.99 -9.45
CA VAL A 66 4.04 -13.75 -8.76
C VAL A 66 2.89 -12.74 -8.82
N ARG A 67 2.26 -12.53 -9.99
CA ARG A 67 1.10 -11.66 -10.16
C ARG A 67 0.01 -11.98 -9.13
N ARG A 68 -0.40 -13.25 -9.08
CA ARG A 68 -1.44 -13.68 -8.14
C ARG A 68 -1.07 -13.40 -6.69
N ARG A 69 0.16 -13.71 -6.29
CA ARG A 69 0.65 -13.46 -4.93
C ARG A 69 0.64 -11.97 -4.58
N LEU A 70 1.06 -11.11 -5.50
CA LEU A 70 1.04 -9.66 -5.29
C LEU A 70 -0.39 -9.15 -5.13
N ASN A 71 -1.34 -9.60 -5.96
CA ASN A 71 -2.75 -9.23 -5.85
C ASN A 71 -3.36 -9.70 -4.51
N GLU A 72 -3.02 -10.89 -4.02
CA GLU A 72 -3.44 -11.38 -2.71
C GLU A 72 -2.89 -10.52 -1.56
N ILE A 73 -1.65 -10.03 -1.68
CA ILE A 73 -1.04 -9.13 -0.70
C ILE A 73 -1.74 -7.77 -0.74
N PHE A 74 -1.95 -7.18 -1.92
CA PHE A 74 -2.70 -5.93 -2.05
C PHE A 74 -4.11 -6.08 -1.46
N LYS A 75 -4.85 -7.12 -1.84
CA LYS A 75 -6.18 -7.39 -1.27
C LYS A 75 -6.19 -7.38 0.26
N ARG A 76 -5.17 -7.95 0.89
CA ARG A 76 -5.04 -7.99 2.36
C ARG A 76 -4.83 -6.60 2.96
N HIS A 77 -4.11 -5.72 2.28
CA HIS A 77 -3.71 -4.41 2.80
C HIS A 77 -4.61 -3.27 2.32
N LEU A 78 -5.24 -3.39 1.14
CA LEU A 78 -6.20 -2.43 0.62
C LEU A 78 -7.53 -2.58 1.37
N SER A 79 -7.63 -1.98 2.53
CA SER A 79 -8.91 -1.88 3.24
C SER A 79 -8.89 -0.59 4.04
N LYS A 80 -9.89 0.26 3.83
CA LYS A 80 -10.18 1.34 4.76
C LYS A 80 -10.49 0.74 6.13
N GLY A 81 -10.33 1.52 7.20
CA GLY A 81 -10.69 1.14 8.57
C GLY A 81 -12.13 0.61 8.69
N GLU A 82 -12.65 0.44 9.91
CA GLU A 82 -13.98 -0.12 10.15
C GLU A 82 -15.05 0.51 9.23
N GLY A 83 -15.74 -0.34 8.43
CA GLY A 83 -16.72 0.10 7.42
C GLY A 83 -16.15 0.41 6.03
N GLY A 84 -14.87 0.24 5.78
CA GLY A 84 -14.25 0.47 4.47
C GLY A 84 -14.57 -0.60 3.43
N LYS A 85 -14.31 -0.27 2.16
CA LYS A 85 -14.53 -1.21 1.04
C LYS A 85 -13.69 -2.47 1.22
N VAL A 86 -14.33 -3.62 1.10
CA VAL A 86 -13.67 -4.92 1.00
C VAL A 86 -13.45 -5.22 -0.48
N TRP A 87 -12.20 -5.32 -0.89
CA TRP A 87 -11.82 -5.61 -2.27
C TRP A 87 -11.90 -7.11 -2.58
N SER A 88 -12.53 -7.47 -3.69
CA SER A 88 -12.40 -8.82 -4.26
C SER A 88 -11.04 -8.98 -4.96
N LEU A 89 -10.64 -10.22 -5.22
CA LEU A 89 -9.39 -10.47 -5.96
C LEU A 89 -9.51 -9.97 -7.40
N GLU A 90 -10.66 -10.17 -8.02
CA GLU A 90 -10.97 -9.74 -9.40
C GLU A 90 -10.93 -8.21 -9.55
N GLU A 91 -11.45 -7.46 -8.55
CA GLU A 91 -11.34 -6.01 -8.54
C GLU A 91 -9.88 -5.54 -8.44
N ILE A 92 -9.05 -6.21 -7.62
CA ILE A 92 -7.62 -5.92 -7.53
C ILE A 92 -6.91 -6.28 -8.84
N GLU A 93 -7.22 -7.41 -9.45
CA GLU A 93 -6.65 -7.80 -10.75
C GLU A 93 -6.98 -6.78 -11.84
N GLY A 94 -8.22 -6.34 -11.93
CA GLY A 94 -8.64 -5.29 -12.87
C GLY A 94 -7.95 -3.95 -12.61
N LEU A 95 -7.75 -3.62 -11.33
CA LEU A 95 -7.03 -2.41 -10.93
C LEU A 95 -5.57 -2.41 -11.36
N MET A 96 -4.91 -3.57 -11.29
CA MET A 96 -3.49 -3.75 -11.57
C MET A 96 -3.19 -4.06 -13.04
N GLU A 97 -4.21 -4.20 -13.89
CA GLU A 97 -4.01 -4.69 -15.27
C GLU A 97 -3.19 -3.74 -16.13
N ARG A 98 -3.32 -2.44 -15.92
CA ARG A 98 -2.56 -1.38 -16.57
C ARG A 98 -1.91 -0.48 -15.54
N ASP A 99 -0.88 0.24 -15.95
CA ASP A 99 -0.26 1.27 -15.13
C ASP A 99 -1.32 2.26 -14.68
N LYS A 100 -1.51 2.37 -13.38
CA LYS A 100 -2.45 3.29 -12.78
C LYS A 100 -1.72 4.22 -11.82
N PHE A 101 -1.76 5.50 -12.17
CA PHE A 101 -1.21 6.58 -11.35
C PHE A 101 -2.34 7.17 -10.49
N LEU A 102 -2.04 7.33 -9.22
CA LEU A 102 -2.98 7.79 -8.20
C LEU A 102 -2.41 9.03 -7.52
N SER A 103 -3.25 10.04 -7.30
CA SER A 103 -2.94 11.12 -6.37
C SER A 103 -2.93 10.61 -4.92
N ALA A 104 -2.51 11.47 -3.98
CA ALA A 104 -2.58 11.14 -2.57
C ALA A 104 -4.03 10.85 -2.11
N GLU A 105 -4.99 11.65 -2.59
CA GLU A 105 -6.42 11.51 -2.30
C GLU A 105 -6.98 10.20 -2.86
N GLU A 106 -6.66 9.87 -4.10
CA GLU A 106 -7.06 8.61 -4.72
C GLU A 106 -6.46 7.40 -4.00
N ALA A 107 -5.21 7.50 -3.55
CA ALA A 107 -4.55 6.45 -2.75
C ALA A 107 -5.20 6.28 -1.37
N LEU A 108 -5.66 7.38 -0.75
CA LEU A 108 -6.45 7.37 0.48
C LEU A 108 -7.82 6.71 0.25
N ASP A 109 -8.51 7.09 -0.81
CA ASP A 109 -9.83 6.54 -1.17
C ASP A 109 -9.78 5.04 -1.45
N MET A 110 -8.69 4.58 -2.05
CA MET A 110 -8.46 3.16 -2.30
C MET A 110 -8.02 2.37 -1.06
N GLY A 111 -7.61 3.04 0.00
CA GLY A 111 -7.10 2.42 1.21
C GLY A 111 -5.65 1.93 1.11
N ILE A 112 -4.85 2.50 0.20
CA ILE A 112 -3.40 2.27 0.13
C ILE A 112 -2.71 2.99 1.29
N VAL A 113 -3.18 4.19 1.61
CA VAL A 113 -2.77 4.97 2.78
C VAL A 113 -3.96 5.26 3.69
N ASP A 114 -3.70 5.64 4.91
CA ASP A 114 -4.72 5.89 5.94
C ASP A 114 -4.94 7.39 6.17
N GLU A 115 -3.92 8.22 5.90
CA GLU A 115 -3.98 9.66 6.15
C GLU A 115 -3.04 10.42 5.20
N ILE A 116 -3.47 11.63 4.78
CA ILE A 116 -2.63 12.59 4.07
C ILE A 116 -2.11 13.58 5.10
N LEU A 117 -0.77 13.68 5.20
CA LEU A 117 -0.11 14.57 6.15
C LEU A 117 -0.09 16.00 5.61
N GLU A 118 -1.05 16.81 6.01
CA GLU A 118 -1.07 18.25 5.75
C GLU A 118 -0.01 18.99 6.58
N ARG A 119 0.19 20.29 6.28
CA ARG A 119 1.13 21.14 6.98
C ARG A 119 0.80 21.16 8.47
N ARG A 120 1.81 20.90 9.31
CA ARG A 120 1.70 21.07 10.76
C ARG A 120 1.29 22.51 11.07
N VAL A 121 0.12 22.71 11.67
CA VAL A 121 -0.25 23.99 12.26
C VAL A 121 0.40 24.02 13.65
N ASP A 122 1.27 25.01 13.85
CA ASP A 122 1.99 25.15 15.12
C ASP A 122 0.99 25.21 16.30
N GLY A 123 1.08 24.27 17.23
CA GLY A 123 0.27 24.17 18.44
C GLY A 123 -0.70 22.98 18.55
N GLU A 124 -1.08 22.30 17.49
CA GLU A 124 -2.00 21.14 17.57
C GLU A 124 -1.28 19.78 17.69
N GLY A 125 0.00 19.72 17.28
CA GLY A 125 0.76 18.48 17.30
C GLY A 125 1.16 18.01 18.71
N GLU A 126 1.32 18.92 19.64
CA GLU A 126 1.71 18.59 21.04
C GLU A 126 0.53 18.03 21.83
N LYS A 127 -0.70 18.48 21.58
CA LYS A 127 -1.91 17.96 22.25
C LYS A 127 -2.22 16.52 21.85
N LYS A 128 -2.14 16.18 20.56
CA LYS A 128 -2.43 14.81 20.09
C LYS A 128 -1.40 13.77 20.54
N VAL A 129 -0.15 14.18 20.81
CA VAL A 129 0.88 13.29 21.33
C VAL A 129 0.72 13.10 22.83
N GLN A 130 0.34 14.12 23.58
CA GLN A 130 0.08 14.02 25.01
C GLN A 130 -1.17 13.22 25.33
N ASP A 131 -2.27 13.36 24.58
CA ASP A 131 -3.48 12.57 24.77
C ASP A 131 -3.23 11.07 24.52
N LYS A 132 -2.41 10.73 23.51
CA LYS A 132 -2.04 9.31 23.23
C LYS A 132 -1.03 8.71 24.20
N LEU A 133 -0.27 9.53 24.93
CA LEU A 133 0.66 9.07 25.98
C LEU A 133 0.00 9.01 27.36
N GLY A 134 -1.10 9.76 27.57
CA GLY A 134 -1.85 9.77 28.83
C GLY A 134 -2.76 8.57 29.04
N GLU A 135 -3.23 7.91 27.98
CA GLU A 135 -4.10 6.73 28.08
C GLU A 135 -3.35 5.42 28.35
N GLY A 136 -2.03 5.42 28.44
CA GLY A 136 -1.20 4.23 28.66
C GLY A 136 -0.68 4.03 30.08
N SER A 137 -1.08 4.84 31.08
CA SER A 137 -0.49 4.81 32.42
C SER A 137 -1.46 4.49 33.57
N GLU A 138 -2.66 3.98 33.27
CA GLU A 138 -3.57 3.47 34.32
C GLU A 138 -3.93 2.00 34.01
N THR A 139 -3.02 1.08 34.34
CA THR A 139 -3.34 -0.31 34.78
C THR A 139 -2.13 -0.87 35.53
#